data_cc9f732b2ecc2673bd2dbba7a0a3cbc7
#
_entry.id   cc9f732b2ecc2673bd2dbba7a0a3cbc7
#
_cell.length_a   1.000
_cell.length_b   1.000
_cell.length_c   1.000
_cell.angle_alpha   90.00
_cell.angle_beta   90.00
_cell.angle_gamma   90.00
#
_symmetry.space_group_name_H-M   'P 1'
#
loop_
_entity.id
_entity.type
_entity.pdbx_description
1 polymer ?
#
loop_
_entity_poly.entity_id
_entity_poly.type
_entity_poly.pdbx_seq_one_letter_code
_entity_poly.pdbx_strand_id
1 'polypeptide(L)'
;RYDFFNEVKESANCKYILTAHHGNDQIETFFLNLSRGAGIRGLKGIQNQSGDILRPFLGVSKKEIYEYAIRNNVPYREDLSNSAIHYLRNFFRNEVILIINNRIPAFYEMCIRSIHHLAEANAFIEVMYREWRISNVKEKDDEIEIIKPGIEKFYLLSQLLVDLGFHSETIQK
;
A
#
# COMPACT_ATOMS: atom_id res chain seq x y z
N ARG A 1 -13.97 -10.78 1.14
CA ARG A 1 -13.97 -9.78 2.23
C ARG A 1 -14.40 -8.41 1.73
N TYR A 2 -13.83 -7.89 0.66
CA TYR A 2 -14.23 -6.58 0.12
C TYR A 2 -15.60 -6.61 -0.55
N ASP A 3 -15.97 -7.71 -1.17
CA ASP A 3 -17.32 -7.91 -1.74
C ASP A 3 -18.40 -7.78 -0.65
N PHE A 4 -18.19 -8.43 0.49
CA PHE A 4 -19.06 -8.29 1.66
C PHE A 4 -19.13 -6.83 2.18
N PHE A 5 -18.01 -6.11 2.21
CA PHE A 5 -18.02 -4.71 2.62
C PHE A 5 -18.82 -3.82 1.65
N ASN A 6 -18.76 -4.11 0.34
CA ASN A 6 -19.54 -3.41 -0.65
C ASN A 6 -21.05 -3.69 -0.50
N GLU A 7 -21.43 -4.95 -0.29
CA GLU A 7 -22.83 -5.33 -0.02
C GLU A 7 -23.38 -4.60 1.21
N VAL A 8 -22.61 -4.56 2.32
CA VAL A 8 -23.01 -3.84 3.53
C VAL A 8 -23.10 -2.33 3.29
N LYS A 9 -22.14 -1.75 2.55
CA LYS A 9 -22.14 -0.32 2.19
C LYS A 9 -23.40 0.05 1.41
N GLU A 10 -23.78 -0.76 0.43
CA GLU A 10 -24.98 -0.54 -0.38
C GLU A 10 -26.26 -0.69 0.45
N SER A 11 -26.39 -1.77 1.21
CA SER A 11 -27.56 -2.03 2.05
C SER A 11 -27.78 -0.98 3.14
N ALA A 12 -26.69 -0.43 3.70
CA ALA A 12 -26.72 0.63 4.71
C ALA A 12 -26.76 2.04 4.12
N ASN A 13 -26.76 2.19 2.79
CA ASN A 13 -26.66 3.46 2.07
C ASN A 13 -25.50 4.34 2.55
N CYS A 14 -24.34 3.71 2.78
CA CYS A 14 -23.13 4.40 3.22
C CYS A 14 -22.28 4.81 2.02
N LYS A 15 -21.62 5.98 2.10
CA LYS A 15 -20.73 6.47 1.04
C LYS A 15 -19.35 5.84 1.12
N TYR A 16 -18.85 5.58 2.33
CA TYR A 16 -17.49 5.11 2.58
C TYR A 16 -17.45 3.91 3.50
N ILE A 17 -16.38 3.11 3.35
CA ILE A 17 -15.99 2.03 4.25
C ILE A 17 -14.77 2.51 5.04
N LEU A 18 -14.86 2.53 6.36
CA LEU A 18 -13.72 2.87 7.20
C LEU A 18 -13.04 1.59 7.70
N THR A 19 -11.72 1.52 7.60
CA THR A 19 -10.92 0.41 8.12
C THR A 19 -9.91 0.90 9.15
N ALA A 20 -9.62 0.07 10.15
CA ALA A 20 -8.76 0.42 11.28
C ALA A 20 -7.26 0.13 11.01
N HIS A 21 -6.80 0.20 9.76
CA HIS A 21 -5.37 0.14 9.47
C HIS A 21 -4.65 1.32 10.12
N HIS A 22 -3.52 1.05 10.73
CA HIS A 22 -2.72 2.03 11.47
C HIS A 22 -1.26 2.07 10.99
N GLY A 23 -0.45 2.95 11.55
CA GLY A 23 0.93 3.15 11.09
C GLY A 23 1.82 1.91 11.14
N ASN A 24 1.61 1.01 12.11
CA ASN A 24 2.36 -0.24 12.16
C ASN A 24 2.02 -1.17 10.97
N ASP A 25 0.76 -1.16 10.47
CA ASP A 25 0.39 -1.90 9.27
C ASP A 25 1.10 -1.38 8.01
N GLN A 26 1.44 -0.08 7.98
CA GLN A 26 2.26 0.51 6.92
C GLN A 26 3.64 -0.15 6.87
N ILE A 27 4.31 -0.23 8.03
CA ILE A 27 5.66 -0.79 8.12
C ILE A 27 5.64 -2.29 7.79
N GLU A 28 4.67 -3.04 8.30
CA GLU A 28 4.50 -4.45 7.98
C GLU A 28 4.31 -4.67 6.47
N THR A 29 3.46 -3.87 5.84
CA THR A 29 3.20 -3.93 4.40
C THR A 29 4.43 -3.56 3.59
N PHE A 30 5.18 -2.55 4.03
CA PHE A 30 6.44 -2.17 3.41
C PHE A 30 7.44 -3.33 3.40
N PHE A 31 7.68 -4.00 4.55
CA PHE A 31 8.60 -5.13 4.63
C PHE A 31 8.11 -6.34 3.82
N LEU A 32 6.82 -6.62 3.84
CA LEU A 32 6.24 -7.69 3.01
C LEU A 32 6.46 -7.44 1.51
N ASN A 33 6.25 -6.22 1.06
CA ASN A 33 6.43 -5.87 -0.34
C ASN A 33 7.92 -5.83 -0.72
N LEU A 34 8.78 -5.33 0.17
CA LEU A 34 10.23 -5.34 0.00
C LEU A 34 10.76 -6.78 -0.15
N SER A 35 10.31 -7.70 0.68
CA SER A 35 10.72 -9.11 0.63
C SER A 35 10.28 -9.84 -0.65
N ARG A 36 9.33 -9.26 -1.38
CA ARG A 36 8.84 -9.76 -2.67
C ARG A 36 9.46 -9.04 -3.88
N GLY A 37 10.44 -8.17 -3.64
CA GLY A 37 11.08 -7.42 -4.71
C GLY A 37 10.21 -6.32 -5.32
N ALA A 38 9.24 -5.79 -4.57
CA ALA A 38 8.36 -4.74 -5.07
C ALA A 38 9.13 -3.45 -5.39
N GLY A 39 8.82 -2.85 -6.53
CA GLY A 39 9.28 -1.51 -6.90
C GLY A 39 8.56 -0.40 -6.13
N ILE A 40 8.82 0.86 -6.51
CA ILE A 40 8.31 2.06 -5.83
C ILE A 40 6.80 2.05 -5.63
N ARG A 41 6.04 1.56 -6.62
CA ARG A 41 4.57 1.44 -6.57
C ARG A 41 4.08 0.53 -5.44
N GLY A 42 4.83 -0.54 -5.14
CA GLY A 42 4.54 -1.45 -4.03
C GLY A 42 5.07 -0.95 -2.68
N LEU A 43 6.19 -0.22 -2.68
CA LEU A 43 6.85 0.26 -1.48
C LEU A 43 6.24 1.55 -0.91
N LYS A 44 5.36 2.24 -1.63
CA LYS A 44 4.63 3.43 -1.16
C LYS A 44 3.68 3.18 0.02
N GLY A 45 3.56 1.92 0.45
CA GLY A 45 2.69 1.54 1.56
C GLY A 45 1.20 1.55 1.23
N ILE A 46 0.38 1.55 2.28
CA ILE A 46 -1.07 1.58 2.21
C ILE A 46 -1.51 3.04 2.01
N GLN A 47 -2.46 3.28 1.11
CA GLN A 47 -2.99 4.63 0.86
C GLN A 47 -4.08 4.99 1.88
N ASN A 48 -4.15 6.27 2.30
CA ASN A 48 -5.21 6.78 3.19
C ASN A 48 -6.61 6.56 2.59
N GLN A 49 -6.72 6.69 1.28
CA GLN A 49 -7.94 6.42 0.52
C GLN A 49 -7.64 5.54 -0.68
N SER A 50 -8.52 4.58 -0.94
CA SER A 50 -8.52 3.75 -2.14
C SER A 50 -9.97 3.48 -2.55
N GLY A 51 -10.44 4.17 -3.58
CA GLY A 51 -11.86 4.20 -3.92
C GLY A 51 -12.68 4.70 -2.73
N ASP A 52 -13.65 3.92 -2.30
CA ASP A 52 -14.54 4.24 -1.18
C ASP A 52 -13.99 3.80 0.19
N ILE A 53 -12.79 3.23 0.24
CA ILE A 53 -12.17 2.78 1.48
C ILE A 53 -11.30 3.89 2.05
N LEU A 54 -11.60 4.31 3.29
CA LEU A 54 -10.83 5.28 4.06
C LEU A 54 -10.11 4.61 5.23
N ARG A 55 -8.91 5.10 5.57
CA ARG A 55 -8.06 4.58 6.64
C ARG A 55 -7.59 5.71 7.55
N PRO A 56 -8.46 6.19 8.44
CA PRO A 56 -8.20 7.39 9.23
C PRO A 56 -7.05 7.23 10.24
N PHE A 57 -6.70 5.99 10.62
CA PHE A 57 -5.64 5.73 11.61
C PHE A 57 -4.26 5.47 11.00
N LEU A 58 -4.07 5.59 9.68
CA LEU A 58 -2.76 5.32 9.06
C LEU A 58 -1.63 6.23 9.56
N GLY A 59 -1.95 7.43 10.01
CA GLY A 59 -0.99 8.36 10.59
C GLY A 59 -0.73 8.14 12.10
N VAL A 60 -1.38 7.15 12.73
CA VAL A 60 -1.33 6.91 14.18
C VAL A 60 -0.68 5.56 14.45
N SER A 61 0.24 5.49 15.42
CA SER A 61 0.84 4.23 15.83
C SER A 61 -0.13 3.39 16.67
N LYS A 62 0.07 2.06 16.65
CA LYS A 62 -0.69 1.14 17.51
C LYS A 62 -0.55 1.53 18.99
N LYS A 63 0.62 2.00 19.41
CA LYS A 63 0.89 2.47 20.78
C LYS A 63 0.00 3.66 21.14
N GLU A 64 -0.08 4.68 20.30
CA GLU A 64 -0.93 5.86 20.54
C GLU A 64 -2.41 5.49 20.62
N ILE A 65 -2.86 4.52 19.78
CA ILE A 65 -4.25 4.01 19.84
C ILE A 65 -4.53 3.35 21.20
N TYR A 66 -3.62 2.52 21.71
CA TYR A 66 -3.78 1.90 23.02
C TYR A 66 -3.74 2.93 24.15
N GLU A 67 -2.81 3.87 24.12
CA GLU A 67 -2.72 4.95 25.11
C GLU A 67 -3.99 5.78 25.14
N TYR A 68 -4.58 6.07 23.98
CA TYR A 68 -5.88 6.74 23.88
C TYR A 68 -7.00 5.91 24.50
N ALA A 69 -7.08 4.63 24.17
CA ALA A 69 -8.12 3.73 24.68
C ALA A 69 -8.07 3.62 26.21
N ILE A 70 -6.87 3.46 26.78
CA ILE A 70 -6.66 3.39 28.22
C ILE A 70 -7.06 4.70 28.88
N ARG A 71 -6.59 5.85 28.37
CA ARG A 71 -6.85 7.18 28.93
C ARG A 71 -8.35 7.53 28.96
N ASN A 72 -9.09 7.06 27.94
CA ASN A 72 -10.49 7.37 27.77
C ASN A 72 -11.43 6.22 28.19
N ASN A 73 -10.91 5.17 28.85
CA ASN A 73 -11.66 3.99 29.26
C ASN A 73 -12.47 3.35 28.11
N VAL A 74 -11.93 3.35 26.90
CA VAL A 74 -12.56 2.70 25.74
C VAL A 74 -12.36 1.19 25.85
N PRO A 75 -13.43 0.38 25.92
CA PRO A 75 -13.29 -1.07 25.96
C PRO A 75 -12.78 -1.61 24.63
N TYR A 76 -11.79 -2.48 24.66
CA TYR A 76 -11.27 -3.16 23.46
C TYR A 76 -11.00 -4.65 23.77
N ARG A 77 -10.93 -5.45 22.72
CA ARG A 77 -10.54 -6.86 22.80
C ARG A 77 -9.38 -7.11 21.86
N GLU A 78 -8.47 -7.97 22.31
CA GLU A 78 -7.43 -8.49 21.43
C GLU A 78 -7.95 -9.71 20.67
N ASP A 79 -7.74 -9.72 19.37
CA ASP A 79 -8.08 -10.87 18.52
C ASP A 79 -6.92 -11.88 18.54
N LEU A 80 -7.13 -12.98 19.26
CA LEU A 80 -6.16 -14.06 19.37
C LEU A 80 -6.02 -14.90 18.08
N SER A 81 -6.97 -14.79 17.12
CA SER A 81 -6.95 -15.52 15.85
C SER A 81 -5.92 -14.99 14.86
N ASN A 82 -5.32 -13.85 15.13
CA ASN A 82 -4.25 -13.26 14.30
C ASN A 82 -2.95 -14.09 14.23
N SER A 83 -2.87 -15.19 14.98
CA SER A 83 -1.67 -16.01 15.09
C SER A 83 -1.38 -16.89 13.86
N ALA A 84 -2.40 -17.27 13.04
CA ALA A 84 -2.25 -18.29 12.01
C ALA A 84 -2.24 -17.82 10.55
N ILE A 85 -2.80 -16.66 10.23
CA ILE A 85 -3.15 -16.33 8.83
C ILE A 85 -2.02 -15.68 8.02
N HIS A 86 -1.00 -15.13 8.65
CA HIS A 86 0.10 -14.46 7.92
C HIS A 86 1.45 -14.73 8.59
N TYR A 87 1.96 -15.94 8.49
CA TYR A 87 3.26 -16.32 9.05
C TYR A 87 4.36 -15.27 8.79
N LEU A 88 4.50 -14.82 7.53
CA LEU A 88 5.52 -13.82 7.17
C LEU A 88 5.20 -12.42 7.75
N ARG A 89 3.93 -12.02 7.81
CA ARG A 89 3.54 -10.74 8.41
C ARG A 89 3.78 -10.75 9.92
N ASN A 90 3.46 -11.85 10.58
CA ASN A 90 3.71 -12.04 12.01
C ASN A 90 5.20 -12.09 12.32
N PHE A 91 6.00 -12.74 11.46
CA PHE A 91 7.46 -12.74 11.55
C PHE A 91 8.02 -11.31 11.49
N PHE A 92 7.62 -10.51 10.50
CA PHE A 92 8.05 -9.10 10.46
C PHE A 92 7.62 -8.33 11.69
N ARG A 93 6.36 -8.46 12.12
CA ARG A 93 5.80 -7.75 13.28
C ARG A 93 6.51 -8.11 14.59
N ASN A 94 6.63 -9.41 14.88
CA ASN A 94 7.00 -9.90 16.20
C ASN A 94 8.51 -10.13 16.36
N GLU A 95 9.25 -10.27 15.26
CA GLU A 95 10.67 -10.55 15.29
C GLU A 95 11.46 -9.40 14.65
N VAL A 96 11.32 -9.16 13.35
CA VAL A 96 12.20 -8.23 12.62
C VAL A 96 12.03 -6.79 13.11
N ILE A 97 10.80 -6.27 13.05
CA ILE A 97 10.51 -4.85 13.42
C ILE A 97 10.79 -4.63 14.91
N LEU A 98 10.46 -5.62 15.76
CA LEU A 98 10.73 -5.53 17.19
C LEU A 98 12.22 -5.45 17.49
N ILE A 99 13.05 -6.30 16.88
CA ILE A 99 14.50 -6.28 17.05
C ILE A 99 15.08 -4.93 16.61
N ILE A 100 14.64 -4.42 15.47
CA ILE A 100 15.15 -3.14 14.95
C ILE A 100 14.72 -1.98 15.86
N ASN A 101 13.47 -1.91 16.30
CA ASN A 101 12.98 -0.88 17.22
C ASN A 101 13.74 -0.87 18.55
N ASN A 102 14.11 -2.05 19.07
CA ASN A 102 14.91 -2.15 20.29
C ASN A 102 16.33 -1.60 20.14
N ARG A 103 16.88 -1.63 18.94
CA ARG A 103 18.23 -1.12 18.64
C ARG A 103 18.22 0.34 18.18
N ILE A 104 17.15 0.75 17.49
CA ILE A 104 16.99 2.07 16.88
C ILE A 104 15.61 2.60 17.32
N PRO A 105 15.51 3.28 18.46
CA PRO A 105 14.21 3.72 19.02
C PRO A 105 13.38 4.60 18.07
N ALA A 106 14.02 5.36 17.19
CA ALA A 106 13.34 6.21 16.18
C ALA A 106 13.02 5.47 14.86
N PHE A 107 13.20 4.15 14.82
CA PHE A 107 13.04 3.39 13.57
C PHE A 107 11.62 3.49 13.01
N TYR A 108 10.62 3.45 13.87
CA TYR A 108 9.22 3.58 13.46
C TYR A 108 9.00 4.88 12.66
N GLU A 109 9.39 6.01 13.23
CA GLU A 109 9.21 7.33 12.62
C GLU A 109 10.03 7.48 11.34
N MET A 110 11.28 6.95 11.34
CA MET A 110 12.13 6.94 10.15
C MET A 110 11.53 6.11 9.02
N CYS A 111 10.98 4.94 9.34
CA CYS A 111 10.35 4.06 8.36
C CYS A 111 9.08 4.70 7.76
N ILE A 112 8.21 5.27 8.59
CA ILE A 112 7.02 6.00 8.14
C ILE A 112 7.41 7.17 7.23
N ARG A 113 8.45 7.93 7.59
CA ARG A 113 8.96 9.03 6.75
C ARG A 113 9.46 8.54 5.39
N SER A 114 10.20 7.44 5.37
CA SER A 114 10.70 6.84 4.13
C SER A 114 9.56 6.36 3.23
N ILE A 115 8.53 5.72 3.81
CA ILE A 115 7.33 5.31 3.08
C ILE A 115 6.61 6.53 2.48
N HIS A 116 6.53 7.63 3.23
CA HIS A 116 5.92 8.89 2.75
C HIS A 116 6.68 9.46 1.56
N HIS A 117 8.01 9.56 1.62
CA HIS A 117 8.83 10.00 0.49
C HIS A 117 8.66 9.11 -0.75
N LEU A 118 8.55 7.78 -0.56
CA LEU A 118 8.27 6.86 -1.66
C LEU A 118 6.87 7.08 -2.25
N ALA A 119 5.88 7.39 -1.40
CA ALA A 119 4.52 7.71 -1.87
C ALA A 119 4.48 9.01 -2.67
N GLU A 120 5.19 10.05 -2.24
CA GLU A 120 5.33 11.32 -2.97
C GLU A 120 6.02 11.12 -4.31
N ALA A 121 7.16 10.39 -4.33
CA ALA A 121 7.87 10.07 -5.56
C ALA A 121 6.99 9.25 -6.52
N ASN A 122 6.24 8.27 -6.00
CA ASN A 122 5.30 7.52 -6.82
C ASN A 122 4.17 8.40 -7.38
N ALA A 123 3.65 9.35 -6.60
CA ALA A 123 2.61 10.26 -7.08
C ALA A 123 3.10 11.11 -8.26
N PHE A 124 4.34 11.60 -8.21
CA PHE A 124 4.96 12.29 -9.33
C PHE A 124 5.11 11.39 -10.56
N ILE A 125 5.59 10.16 -10.37
CA ILE A 125 5.72 9.17 -11.45
C ILE A 125 4.35 8.84 -12.09
N GLU A 126 3.28 8.74 -11.29
CA GLU A 126 1.94 8.48 -11.80
C GLU A 126 1.40 9.64 -12.67
N VAL A 127 1.76 10.88 -12.36
CA VAL A 127 1.43 12.04 -13.21
C VAL A 127 2.17 11.93 -14.54
N MET A 128 3.50 11.71 -14.49
CA MET A 128 4.33 11.53 -15.69
C MET A 128 3.86 10.37 -16.56
N TYR A 129 3.46 9.27 -15.92
CA TYR A 129 2.92 8.10 -16.63
C TYR A 129 1.61 8.41 -17.36
N ARG A 130 0.68 9.12 -16.72
CA ARG A 130 -0.60 9.50 -17.36
C ARG A 130 -0.37 10.41 -18.57
N GLU A 131 0.47 11.43 -18.43
CA GLU A 131 0.80 12.35 -19.51
C GLU A 131 1.45 11.60 -20.68
N TRP A 132 2.40 10.71 -20.38
CA TRP A 132 3.05 9.88 -21.37
C TRP A 132 2.04 8.95 -22.08
N ARG A 133 1.15 8.29 -21.32
CA ARG A 133 0.13 7.39 -21.87
C ARG A 133 -0.80 8.11 -22.83
N ILE A 134 -1.32 9.28 -22.45
CA ILE A 134 -2.18 10.11 -23.31
C ILE A 134 -1.46 10.48 -24.63
N SER A 135 -0.18 10.79 -24.57
CA SER A 135 0.57 11.30 -25.72
C SER A 135 1.12 10.19 -26.62
N ASN A 136 1.29 8.97 -26.12
CA ASN A 136 2.05 7.92 -26.81
C ASN A 136 1.30 6.60 -26.99
N VAL A 137 0.13 6.44 -26.37
CA VAL A 137 -0.64 5.18 -26.44
C VAL A 137 -1.98 5.45 -27.12
N LYS A 138 -2.29 4.70 -28.16
CA LYS A 138 -3.62 4.67 -28.81
C LYS A 138 -4.23 3.31 -28.57
N GLU A 139 -5.44 3.32 -28.04
CA GLU A 139 -6.26 2.13 -27.89
C GLU A 139 -7.24 2.09 -29.07
N LYS A 140 -7.22 1.00 -29.85
CA LYS A 140 -8.07 0.82 -31.01
C LYS A 140 -8.57 -0.64 -31.04
N ASP A 141 -9.86 -0.82 -30.81
CA ASP A 141 -10.52 -2.13 -30.70
C ASP A 141 -9.77 -3.05 -29.72
N ASP A 142 -9.16 -4.14 -30.18
CA ASP A 142 -8.38 -5.08 -29.37
C ASP A 142 -6.86 -4.85 -29.45
N GLU A 143 -6.40 -3.75 -30.07
CA GLU A 143 -5.00 -3.44 -30.25
C GLU A 143 -4.57 -2.19 -29.48
N ILE A 144 -3.31 -2.20 -29.01
CA ILE A 144 -2.69 -1.05 -28.35
C ILE A 144 -1.45 -0.67 -29.16
N GLU A 145 -1.51 0.50 -29.77
CA GLU A 145 -0.42 1.08 -30.52
C GLU A 145 0.41 2.03 -29.64
N ILE A 146 1.73 1.80 -29.56
CA ILE A 146 2.67 2.68 -28.86
C ILE A 146 3.46 3.47 -29.91
N ILE A 147 3.20 4.78 -30.00
CA ILE A 147 3.67 5.64 -31.09
C ILE A 147 5.18 5.92 -30.97
N LYS A 148 5.68 6.11 -29.74
CA LYS A 148 7.12 6.37 -29.46
C LYS A 148 7.51 5.67 -28.13
N PRO A 149 7.98 4.43 -28.19
CA PRO A 149 8.35 3.71 -26.96
C PRO A 149 9.58 4.28 -26.24
N GLY A 150 10.45 5.07 -26.88
CA GLY A 150 11.65 5.71 -26.31
C GLY A 150 12.35 4.92 -25.21
N ILE A 151 13.59 4.49 -25.41
CA ILE A 151 14.37 3.67 -24.44
C ILE A 151 14.46 4.36 -23.07
N GLU A 152 14.53 5.68 -23.04
CA GLU A 152 14.56 6.51 -21.82
C GLU A 152 13.31 6.36 -20.94
N LYS A 153 12.23 5.80 -21.47
CA LYS A 153 10.94 5.64 -20.82
C LYS A 153 10.58 4.17 -20.54
N PHE A 154 11.59 3.31 -20.48
CA PHE A 154 11.38 1.88 -20.21
C PHE A 154 10.53 1.62 -18.97
N TYR A 155 10.71 2.42 -17.91
CA TYR A 155 9.90 2.31 -16.70
C TYR A 155 8.41 2.59 -17.00
N LEU A 156 8.08 3.61 -17.79
CA LEU A 156 6.70 3.95 -18.13
C LEU A 156 6.07 2.86 -19.02
N LEU A 157 6.85 2.30 -19.95
CA LEU A 157 6.42 1.17 -20.77
C LEU A 157 6.16 -0.08 -19.92
N SER A 158 7.04 -0.38 -18.96
CA SER A 158 6.85 -1.52 -18.06
C SER A 158 5.60 -1.36 -17.19
N GLN A 159 5.27 -0.13 -16.75
CA GLN A 159 4.02 0.15 -16.04
C GLN A 159 2.79 -0.09 -16.93
N LEU A 160 2.84 0.33 -18.20
CA LEU A 160 1.76 0.07 -19.15
C LEU A 160 1.53 -1.44 -19.32
N LEU A 161 2.60 -2.21 -19.49
CA LEU A 161 2.50 -3.66 -19.64
C LEU A 161 1.90 -4.34 -18.39
N VAL A 162 2.27 -3.87 -17.19
CA VAL A 162 1.66 -4.35 -15.93
C VAL A 162 0.17 -4.00 -15.87
N ASP A 163 -0.22 -2.78 -16.25
CA ASP A 163 -1.62 -2.35 -16.29
C ASP A 163 -2.46 -3.15 -17.30
N LEU A 164 -1.81 -3.68 -18.35
CA LEU A 164 -2.40 -4.60 -19.34
C LEU A 164 -2.42 -6.07 -18.88
N GLY A 165 -1.95 -6.37 -17.68
CA GLY A 165 -1.98 -7.72 -17.08
C GLY A 165 -0.74 -8.57 -17.34
N PHE A 166 0.35 -8.02 -17.90
CA PHE A 166 1.61 -8.75 -18.03
C PHE A 166 2.32 -8.88 -16.68
N HIS A 167 2.91 -10.04 -16.42
CA HIS A 167 3.68 -10.25 -15.19
C HIS A 167 5.01 -9.48 -15.22
N SER A 168 5.32 -8.77 -14.12
CA SER A 168 6.54 -7.97 -14.00
C SER A 168 7.83 -8.76 -14.24
N GLU A 169 7.89 -10.04 -13.88
CA GLU A 169 9.03 -10.93 -14.14
C GLU A 169 9.27 -11.20 -15.63
N THR A 170 8.21 -11.16 -16.43
CA THR A 170 8.30 -11.37 -17.90
C THR A 170 8.79 -10.11 -18.61
N ILE A 171 8.53 -8.94 -18.03
CA ILE A 171 8.88 -7.63 -18.62
C ILE A 171 10.37 -7.30 -18.44
N GLN A 172 11.01 -7.86 -17.40
CA GLN A 172 12.43 -7.59 -17.08
C GLN A 172 13.40 -8.48 -17.82
N LYS A 173 12.95 -9.44 -18.62
CA LYS A 173 13.76 -10.28 -19.51
C LYS A 173 13.79 -9.74 -20.94
#